data_a85802ed833b533b21ad4d31c1e3916f
#
_entry.id   a85802ed833b533b21ad4d31c1e3916f
#
_cell.length_a   1.000
_cell.length_b   1.000
_cell.length_c   1.000
_cell.angle_alpha   90.00
_cell.angle_beta   90.00
_cell.angle_gamma   90.00
#
_symmetry.space_group_name_H-M   'P 1'
#
loop_
_entity.id
_entity.type
_entity.pdbx_description
1 polymer ?
#
loop_
_entity_poly.entity_id
_entity_poly.type
_entity_poly.pdbx_seq_one_letter_code
_entity_poly.pdbx_strand_id
1 'polypeptide(L)'
;MRALVTGGAGFIGSHLVRHLLKGGFEVRVLDNLSSGHRHNLDEVADQISFTEGDIRNAELLTELTAGCDRIFHQAAVVSVPYSVEHPQETHDVNIQGTFNVLQAARKNKVVRVVFASSAAIYGEEPVLPKVEEMRPAPVSPYGLEKLTGEHYLQIFHKLYGVETVALRYFNVFGPRQDPRSPYSGVISIFVDRILQGA
;
A
#
# COMPACT_ATOMS: atom_id res chain seq x y z
N MET A 1 -0.18 -0.31 -21.34
CA MET A 1 -0.47 -1.14 -20.14
C MET A 1 -1.34 -0.34 -19.20
N ARG A 2 -2.26 -1.01 -18.51
CA ARG A 2 -3.15 -0.37 -17.52
C ARG A 2 -2.81 -0.83 -16.12
N ALA A 3 -2.73 0.11 -15.16
CA ALA A 3 -2.46 -0.19 -13.77
C ALA A 3 -3.55 0.35 -12.85
N LEU A 4 -3.89 -0.42 -11.81
CA LEU A 4 -4.65 0.07 -10.66
C LEU A 4 -3.67 0.35 -9.52
N VAL A 5 -3.77 1.55 -8.92
CA VAL A 5 -3.06 1.92 -7.69
C VAL A 5 -4.10 2.09 -6.59
N THR A 6 -4.11 1.20 -5.60
CA THR A 6 -4.90 1.40 -4.38
C THR A 6 -4.09 2.22 -3.37
N GLY A 7 -4.72 3.14 -2.65
CA GLY A 7 -4.00 4.09 -1.79
C GLY A 7 -3.21 5.14 -2.60
N GLY A 8 -3.68 5.45 -3.82
CA GLY A 8 -2.95 6.31 -4.75
C GLY A 8 -2.98 7.80 -4.40
N ALA A 9 -3.88 8.25 -3.50
CA ALA A 9 -3.92 9.61 -2.98
C ALA A 9 -3.02 9.79 -1.73
N GLY A 10 -2.43 8.71 -1.22
CA GLY A 10 -1.47 8.74 -0.12
C GLY A 10 -0.09 9.24 -0.56
N PHE A 11 0.83 9.34 0.41
CA PHE A 11 2.21 9.79 0.18
C PHE A 11 2.91 8.95 -0.91
N ILE A 12 3.16 7.66 -0.66
CA ILE A 12 3.88 6.79 -1.59
C ILE A 12 3.07 6.59 -2.87
N GLY A 13 1.76 6.34 -2.74
CA GLY A 13 0.87 6.10 -3.87
C GLY A 13 0.86 7.24 -4.89
N SER A 14 0.85 8.49 -4.43
CA SER A 14 0.83 9.66 -5.32
C SER A 14 2.12 9.83 -6.14
N HIS A 15 3.26 9.44 -5.59
CA HIS A 15 4.52 9.38 -6.33
C HIS A 15 4.52 8.24 -7.36
N LEU A 16 4.00 7.09 -6.97
CA LEU A 16 3.89 5.93 -7.85
C LEU A 16 2.97 6.22 -9.03
N VAL A 17 1.82 6.85 -8.81
CA VAL A 17 0.90 7.30 -9.89
C VAL A 17 1.64 8.12 -10.94
N ARG A 18 2.40 9.15 -10.52
CA ARG A 18 3.19 9.98 -11.45
C ARG A 18 4.26 9.20 -12.19
N HIS A 19 4.92 8.28 -11.50
CA HIS A 19 5.96 7.44 -12.12
C HIS A 19 5.36 6.51 -13.18
N LEU A 20 4.21 5.92 -12.92
CA LEU A 20 3.50 5.06 -13.87
C LEU A 20 3.02 5.84 -15.10
N LEU A 21 2.48 7.05 -14.93
CA LEU A 21 2.08 7.92 -16.03
C LEU A 21 3.28 8.26 -16.93
N LYS A 22 4.44 8.62 -16.33
CA LYS A 22 5.70 8.84 -17.08
C LYS A 22 6.16 7.59 -17.83
N GLY A 23 5.86 6.41 -17.30
CA GLY A 23 6.13 5.12 -17.95
C GLY A 23 5.10 4.72 -19.03
N GLY A 24 4.15 5.59 -19.36
CA GLY A 24 3.14 5.34 -20.39
C GLY A 24 2.02 4.40 -19.96
N PHE A 25 1.77 4.24 -18.66
CA PHE A 25 0.63 3.49 -18.15
C PHE A 25 -0.64 4.35 -18.19
N GLU A 26 -1.77 3.73 -18.52
CA GLU A 26 -3.08 4.20 -18.15
C GLU A 26 -3.30 3.87 -16.68
N VAL A 27 -3.54 4.88 -15.84
CA VAL A 27 -3.58 4.70 -14.38
C VAL A 27 -4.98 4.91 -13.84
N ARG A 28 -5.49 3.89 -13.14
CA ARG A 28 -6.66 3.99 -12.27
C ARG A 28 -6.21 4.11 -10.83
N VAL A 29 -6.89 4.93 -10.05
CA VAL A 29 -6.63 5.12 -8.63
C VAL A 29 -7.87 4.78 -7.83
N LEU A 30 -7.71 3.98 -6.78
CA LEU A 30 -8.71 3.73 -5.75
C LEU A 30 -8.16 4.21 -4.40
N ASP A 31 -8.88 5.11 -3.74
CA ASP A 31 -8.52 5.62 -2.42
C ASP A 31 -9.79 6.03 -1.66
N ASN A 32 -9.88 5.73 -0.37
CA ASN A 32 -11.02 6.14 0.47
C ASN A 32 -10.78 7.46 1.21
N LEU A 33 -9.63 8.10 0.95
CA LEU A 33 -9.21 9.38 1.52
C LEU A 33 -9.14 9.41 3.06
N SER A 34 -9.06 8.23 3.72
CA SER A 34 -8.94 8.15 5.18
C SER A 34 -7.62 8.75 5.71
N SER A 35 -6.54 8.63 4.95
CA SER A 35 -5.23 9.23 5.23
C SER A 35 -4.58 9.86 3.99
N GLY A 36 -5.08 9.52 2.80
CA GLY A 36 -4.71 10.14 1.55
C GLY A 36 -5.42 11.48 1.34
N HIS A 37 -4.85 12.34 0.51
CA HIS A 37 -5.43 13.64 0.19
C HIS A 37 -5.58 13.81 -1.32
N ARG A 38 -6.79 14.16 -1.76
CA ARG A 38 -7.08 14.35 -3.19
C ARG A 38 -6.10 15.31 -3.86
N HIS A 39 -5.69 16.39 -3.16
CA HIS A 39 -4.74 17.37 -3.69
C HIS A 39 -3.37 16.80 -4.03
N ASN A 40 -2.99 15.64 -3.48
CA ASN A 40 -1.76 14.96 -3.88
C ASN A 40 -1.77 14.53 -5.35
N LEU A 41 -2.91 14.53 -6.01
CA LEU A 41 -3.10 14.11 -7.40
C LEU A 41 -3.49 15.24 -8.36
N ASP A 42 -3.62 16.50 -7.89
CA ASP A 42 -4.12 17.64 -8.67
C ASP A 42 -3.34 17.84 -10.00
N GLU A 43 -2.01 17.73 -9.94
CA GLU A 43 -1.15 17.92 -11.13
C GLU A 43 -1.37 16.88 -12.24
N VAL A 44 -2.02 15.76 -11.93
CA VAL A 44 -2.24 14.64 -12.85
C VAL A 44 -3.71 14.22 -12.92
N ALA A 45 -4.61 15.04 -12.39
CA ALA A 45 -6.02 14.69 -12.21
C ALA A 45 -6.74 14.38 -13.54
N ASP A 46 -6.35 15.05 -14.62
CA ASP A 46 -6.86 14.86 -15.98
C ASP A 46 -6.24 13.65 -16.72
N GLN A 47 -5.18 13.05 -16.16
CA GLN A 47 -4.46 11.92 -16.75
C GLN A 47 -4.80 10.58 -16.09
N ILE A 48 -5.61 10.60 -15.03
CA ILE A 48 -5.96 9.40 -14.26
C ILE A 48 -7.47 9.19 -14.18
N SER A 49 -7.87 7.95 -13.94
CA SER A 49 -9.23 7.63 -13.52
C SER A 49 -9.25 7.43 -12.01
N PHE A 50 -9.78 8.41 -11.27
CA PHE A 50 -9.87 8.34 -9.81
C PHE A 50 -11.25 7.87 -9.36
N THR A 51 -11.25 6.89 -8.46
CA THR A 51 -12.45 6.40 -7.77
C THR A 51 -12.26 6.55 -6.26
N GLU A 52 -13.15 7.27 -5.60
CA GLU A 52 -13.24 7.27 -4.15
C GLU A 52 -13.96 6.00 -3.69
N GLY A 53 -13.29 5.20 -2.88
CA GLY A 53 -13.84 3.92 -2.43
C GLY A 53 -12.86 3.11 -1.59
N ASP A 54 -13.36 2.02 -1.01
CA ASP A 54 -12.65 1.20 -0.04
C ASP A 54 -12.29 -0.18 -0.63
N ILE A 55 -11.09 -0.67 -0.32
CA ILE A 55 -10.61 -2.01 -0.74
C ILE A 55 -11.40 -3.15 -0.11
N ARG A 56 -12.20 -2.88 0.93
CA ARG A 56 -13.13 -3.85 1.50
C ARG A 56 -14.33 -4.13 0.58
N ASN A 57 -14.61 -3.26 -0.39
CA ASN A 57 -15.64 -3.47 -1.41
C ASN A 57 -15.10 -4.35 -2.55
N ALA A 58 -15.40 -5.65 -2.49
CA ALA A 58 -14.93 -6.66 -3.45
C ALA A 58 -15.54 -6.47 -4.86
N GLU A 59 -16.76 -5.95 -4.96
CA GLU A 59 -17.44 -5.70 -6.24
C GLU A 59 -16.76 -4.54 -6.97
N LEU A 60 -16.52 -3.43 -6.27
CA LEU A 60 -15.80 -2.27 -6.79
C LEU A 60 -14.39 -2.64 -7.27
N LEU A 61 -13.65 -3.43 -6.49
CA LEU A 61 -12.33 -3.92 -6.90
C LEU A 61 -12.41 -4.77 -8.17
N THR A 62 -13.43 -5.64 -8.29
CA THR A 62 -13.63 -6.44 -9.48
C THR A 62 -13.87 -5.56 -10.71
N GLU A 63 -14.66 -4.50 -10.59
CA GLU A 63 -14.91 -3.53 -11.67
C GLU A 63 -13.61 -2.79 -12.04
N LEU A 64 -12.92 -2.23 -11.06
CA LEU A 64 -11.72 -1.41 -11.30
C LEU A 64 -10.52 -2.19 -11.84
N THR A 65 -10.42 -3.48 -11.54
CA THR A 65 -9.34 -4.33 -12.03
C THR A 65 -9.62 -4.89 -13.43
N ALA A 66 -10.82 -4.71 -13.99
CA ALA A 66 -11.15 -5.18 -15.32
C ALA A 66 -10.26 -4.53 -16.39
N GLY A 67 -9.53 -5.38 -17.14
CA GLY A 67 -8.56 -4.95 -18.17
C GLY A 67 -7.28 -4.33 -17.62
N CYS A 68 -6.99 -4.42 -16.32
CA CYS A 68 -5.71 -4.02 -15.77
C CYS A 68 -4.65 -5.12 -15.97
N ASP A 69 -3.44 -4.70 -16.33
CA ASP A 69 -2.28 -5.58 -16.41
C ASP A 69 -1.57 -5.72 -15.06
N ARG A 70 -1.60 -4.67 -14.24
CA ARG A 70 -0.86 -4.56 -12.96
C ARG A 70 -1.74 -3.96 -11.88
N ILE A 71 -1.52 -4.40 -10.64
CA ILE A 71 -2.05 -3.76 -9.44
C ILE A 71 -0.88 -3.38 -8.54
N PHE A 72 -0.86 -2.12 -8.10
CA PHE A 72 0.05 -1.63 -7.07
C PHE A 72 -0.77 -1.38 -5.81
N HIS A 73 -0.67 -2.29 -4.87
CA HIS A 73 -1.49 -2.29 -3.66
C HIS A 73 -0.77 -1.57 -2.53
N GLN A 74 -1.08 -0.26 -2.38
CA GLN A 74 -0.52 0.61 -1.33
C GLN A 74 -1.53 0.91 -0.21
N ALA A 75 -2.83 0.73 -0.45
CA ALA A 75 -3.87 0.98 0.54
C ALA A 75 -3.71 0.10 1.77
N ALA A 76 -3.62 0.70 2.94
CA ALA A 76 -3.54 0.01 4.23
C ALA A 76 -3.74 1.00 5.38
N VAL A 77 -4.12 0.52 6.55
CA VAL A 77 -3.90 1.22 7.82
C VAL A 77 -2.48 0.90 8.27
N VAL A 78 -1.59 1.91 8.31
CA VAL A 78 -0.13 1.71 8.43
C VAL A 78 0.42 1.89 9.84
N SER A 79 -0.42 2.12 10.84
CA SER A 79 -0.01 2.43 12.21
C SER A 79 0.14 1.21 13.09
N VAL A 80 1.33 0.99 13.64
CA VAL A 80 1.55 -0.05 14.67
C VAL A 80 0.74 0.24 15.94
N PRO A 81 0.81 1.45 16.57
CA PRO A 81 0.00 1.75 17.75
C PRO A 81 -1.50 1.60 17.48
N TYR A 82 -2.00 2.17 16.39
CA TYR A 82 -3.41 2.07 16.02
C TYR A 82 -3.87 0.61 15.85
N SER A 83 -3.04 -0.25 15.29
CA SER A 83 -3.37 -1.67 15.14
C SER A 83 -3.51 -2.41 16.47
N VAL A 84 -2.85 -1.94 17.53
CA VAL A 84 -3.00 -2.48 18.88
C VAL A 84 -4.31 -2.01 19.52
N GLU A 85 -4.68 -0.77 19.30
CA GLU A 85 -5.91 -0.17 19.86
C GLU A 85 -7.17 -0.58 19.08
N HIS A 86 -7.05 -0.77 17.75
CA HIS A 86 -8.17 -1.04 16.83
C HIS A 86 -7.91 -2.28 15.95
N PRO A 87 -7.61 -3.46 16.52
CA PRO A 87 -7.15 -4.63 15.75
C PRO A 87 -8.20 -5.15 14.76
N GLN A 88 -9.51 -5.02 15.07
CA GLN A 88 -10.56 -5.46 14.15
C GLN A 88 -10.59 -4.61 12.87
N GLU A 89 -10.50 -3.29 13.02
CA GLU A 89 -10.52 -2.39 11.87
C GLU A 89 -9.30 -2.61 10.96
N THR A 90 -8.10 -2.73 11.57
CA THR A 90 -6.87 -2.96 10.80
C THR A 90 -6.89 -4.33 10.12
N HIS A 91 -7.42 -5.36 10.76
CA HIS A 91 -7.64 -6.67 10.15
C HIS A 91 -8.56 -6.58 8.92
N ASP A 92 -9.70 -5.90 9.03
CA ASP A 92 -10.67 -5.77 7.95
C ASP A 92 -10.07 -5.03 6.74
N VAL A 93 -9.25 -4.00 6.99
CA VAL A 93 -8.59 -3.27 5.91
C VAL A 93 -7.38 -4.05 5.38
N ASN A 94 -6.45 -4.44 6.24
CA ASN A 94 -5.14 -4.93 5.81
C ASN A 94 -5.18 -6.40 5.38
N ILE A 95 -6.01 -7.25 5.98
CA ILE A 95 -6.13 -8.66 5.59
C ILE A 95 -7.28 -8.86 4.61
N GLN A 96 -8.51 -8.51 5.00
CA GLN A 96 -9.66 -8.73 4.11
C GLN A 96 -9.56 -7.90 2.85
N GLY A 97 -9.15 -6.62 2.97
CA GLY A 97 -8.92 -5.75 1.82
C GLY A 97 -7.86 -6.30 0.86
N THR A 98 -6.71 -6.77 1.37
CA THR A 98 -5.66 -7.41 0.56
C THR A 98 -6.17 -8.68 -0.13
N PHE A 99 -6.93 -9.51 0.59
CA PHE A 99 -7.55 -10.70 0.02
C PHE A 99 -8.52 -10.36 -1.12
N ASN A 100 -9.34 -9.33 -0.97
CA ASN A 100 -10.26 -8.86 -2.01
C ASN A 100 -9.48 -8.39 -3.26
N VAL A 101 -8.38 -7.64 -3.08
CA VAL A 101 -7.50 -7.23 -4.20
C VAL A 101 -6.97 -8.44 -4.96
N LEU A 102 -6.50 -9.47 -4.26
CA LEU A 102 -5.99 -10.70 -4.88
C LEU A 102 -7.10 -11.49 -5.59
N GLN A 103 -8.29 -11.57 -5.02
CA GLN A 103 -9.44 -12.21 -5.64
C GLN A 103 -9.85 -11.50 -6.93
N ALA A 104 -9.89 -10.16 -6.92
CA ALA A 104 -10.17 -9.35 -8.10
C ALA A 104 -9.08 -9.53 -9.18
N ALA A 105 -7.81 -9.56 -8.77
CA ALA A 105 -6.68 -9.82 -9.66
C ALA A 105 -6.81 -11.18 -10.35
N ARG A 106 -7.11 -12.23 -9.59
CA ARG A 106 -7.34 -13.59 -10.13
C ARG A 106 -8.52 -13.59 -11.12
N LYS A 107 -9.67 -13.02 -10.72
CA LYS A 107 -10.90 -13.02 -11.54
C LYS A 107 -10.69 -12.33 -12.88
N ASN A 108 -9.97 -11.22 -12.90
CA ASN A 108 -9.71 -10.41 -14.09
C ASN A 108 -8.39 -10.74 -14.79
N LYS A 109 -7.70 -11.81 -14.38
CA LYS A 109 -6.45 -12.28 -14.98
C LYS A 109 -5.37 -11.19 -15.00
N VAL A 110 -5.31 -10.37 -13.96
CA VAL A 110 -4.23 -9.40 -13.78
C VAL A 110 -2.90 -10.13 -13.74
N VAL A 111 -1.92 -9.65 -14.50
CA VAL A 111 -0.63 -10.36 -14.65
C VAL A 111 0.18 -10.29 -13.37
N ARG A 112 0.25 -9.09 -12.72
CA ARG A 112 1.08 -8.92 -11.53
C ARG A 112 0.45 -8.01 -10.48
N VAL A 113 0.61 -8.42 -9.20
CA VAL A 113 0.30 -7.60 -8.02
C VAL A 113 1.59 -7.26 -7.29
N VAL A 114 1.83 -5.96 -7.08
CA VAL A 114 2.93 -5.43 -6.24
C VAL A 114 2.33 -4.93 -4.94
N PHE A 115 2.75 -5.51 -3.83
CA PHE A 115 2.19 -5.27 -2.50
C PHE A 115 3.17 -4.51 -1.60
N ALA A 116 2.68 -3.47 -0.95
CA ALA A 116 3.41 -2.75 0.08
C ALA A 116 3.41 -3.57 1.39
N SER A 117 4.42 -4.40 1.56
CA SER A 117 4.75 -5.04 2.83
C SER A 117 5.53 -4.05 3.73
N SER A 118 6.10 -4.52 4.83
CA SER A 118 6.72 -3.67 5.83
C SER A 118 7.90 -4.35 6.53
N ALA A 119 8.89 -3.56 6.94
CA ALA A 119 9.94 -4.00 7.85
C ALA A 119 9.40 -4.44 9.23
N ALA A 120 8.16 -4.05 9.60
CA ALA A 120 7.52 -4.49 10.84
C ALA A 120 7.35 -6.02 10.96
N ILE A 121 7.44 -6.75 9.83
CA ILE A 121 7.40 -8.23 9.85
C ILE A 121 8.62 -8.85 10.53
N TYR A 122 9.76 -8.15 10.59
CA TYR A 122 10.96 -8.64 11.25
C TYR A 122 10.89 -8.59 12.77
N GLY A 123 9.95 -7.80 13.32
CA GLY A 123 9.80 -7.62 14.76
C GLY A 123 11.06 -7.02 15.40
N GLU A 124 11.51 -7.62 16.51
CA GLU A 124 12.65 -7.16 17.31
C GLU A 124 13.97 -7.88 16.95
N GLU A 125 14.07 -8.52 15.78
CA GLU A 125 15.29 -9.15 15.30
C GLU A 125 16.47 -8.16 15.35
N PRO A 126 17.54 -8.41 16.13
CA PRO A 126 18.61 -7.42 16.33
C PRO A 126 19.63 -7.38 15.19
N VAL A 127 19.72 -8.39 14.36
CA VAL A 127 20.75 -8.48 13.30
C VAL A 127 20.51 -7.44 12.21
N LEU A 128 21.58 -6.74 11.83
CA LEU A 128 21.62 -5.74 10.76
C LEU A 128 22.77 -6.04 9.79
N PRO A 129 22.62 -5.71 8.50
CA PRO A 129 21.40 -5.22 7.84
C PRO A 129 20.30 -6.26 7.77
N LYS A 130 19.03 -5.83 7.66
CA LYS A 130 17.92 -6.76 7.38
C LYS A 130 18.05 -7.29 5.96
N VAL A 131 17.79 -8.60 5.80
CA VAL A 131 17.77 -9.30 4.51
C VAL A 131 16.47 -10.10 4.38
N GLU A 132 16.09 -10.43 3.16
CA GLU A 132 14.80 -11.04 2.84
C GLU A 132 14.66 -12.46 3.42
N GLU A 133 15.76 -13.18 3.60
CA GLU A 133 15.81 -14.55 4.13
C GLU A 133 15.61 -14.64 5.64
N MET A 134 15.70 -13.51 6.36
CA MET A 134 15.49 -13.48 7.80
C MET A 134 14.08 -13.94 8.15
N ARG A 135 13.99 -14.77 9.19
CA ARG A 135 12.72 -15.31 9.66
C ARG A 135 11.81 -14.17 10.15
N PRO A 136 10.60 -14.02 9.59
CA PRO A 136 9.64 -13.07 10.11
C PRO A 136 9.23 -13.42 11.55
N ALA A 137 9.17 -12.41 12.42
CA ALA A 137 8.75 -12.54 13.82
C ALA A 137 7.98 -11.27 14.27
N PRO A 138 6.83 -10.96 13.64
CA PRO A 138 6.09 -9.73 13.94
C PRO A 138 5.61 -9.70 15.39
N VAL A 139 5.68 -8.53 16.02
CA VAL A 139 5.28 -8.30 17.42
C VAL A 139 4.07 -7.34 17.54
N SER A 140 3.39 -7.09 16.44
CA SER A 140 2.20 -6.24 16.40
C SER A 140 1.15 -6.79 15.44
N PRO A 141 -0.16 -6.45 15.62
CA PRO A 141 -1.19 -6.79 14.66
C PRO A 141 -0.83 -6.33 13.24
N TYR A 142 -0.42 -5.07 13.06
CA TYR A 142 0.03 -4.53 11.77
C TYR A 142 1.14 -5.37 11.11
N GLY A 143 2.18 -5.73 11.87
CA GLY A 143 3.28 -6.56 11.36
C GLY A 143 2.79 -7.95 10.93
N LEU A 144 1.90 -8.57 11.72
CA LEU A 144 1.28 -9.85 11.39
C LEU A 144 0.37 -9.76 10.15
N GLU A 145 -0.40 -8.69 10.02
CA GLU A 145 -1.26 -8.44 8.87
C GLU A 145 -0.46 -8.32 7.58
N LYS A 146 0.67 -7.59 7.62
CA LYS A 146 1.58 -7.49 6.47
C LYS A 146 2.21 -8.83 6.10
N LEU A 147 2.63 -9.61 7.09
CA LEU A 147 3.14 -10.98 6.86
C LEU A 147 2.06 -11.90 6.28
N THR A 148 0.84 -11.82 6.79
CA THR A 148 -0.31 -12.56 6.25
C THR A 148 -0.56 -12.21 4.79
N GLY A 149 -0.45 -10.92 4.43
CA GLY A 149 -0.50 -10.47 3.05
C GLY A 149 0.56 -11.13 2.17
N GLU A 150 1.83 -11.19 2.62
CA GLU A 150 2.91 -11.90 1.88
C GLU A 150 2.57 -13.38 1.66
N HIS A 151 2.04 -14.06 2.67
CA HIS A 151 1.64 -15.46 2.54
C HIS A 151 0.48 -15.64 1.55
N TYR A 152 -0.52 -14.76 1.56
CA TYR A 152 -1.58 -14.79 0.55
C TYR A 152 -1.02 -14.57 -0.87
N LEU A 153 -0.10 -13.64 -1.06
CA LEU A 153 0.54 -13.42 -2.35
C LEU A 153 1.22 -14.70 -2.86
N GLN A 154 2.00 -15.37 -2.01
CA GLN A 154 2.69 -16.63 -2.36
C GLN A 154 1.68 -17.73 -2.74
N ILE A 155 0.59 -17.88 -1.98
CA ILE A 155 -0.46 -18.87 -2.26
C ILE A 155 -1.16 -18.53 -3.58
N PHE A 156 -1.51 -17.26 -3.84
CA PHE A 156 -2.17 -16.87 -5.08
C PHE A 156 -1.28 -17.05 -6.30
N HIS A 157 0.02 -16.82 -6.16
CA HIS A 157 0.99 -17.15 -7.22
C HIS A 157 1.01 -18.65 -7.50
N LYS A 158 1.18 -19.47 -6.47
CA LYS A 158 1.32 -20.91 -6.59
C LYS A 158 0.06 -21.60 -7.14
N LEU A 159 -1.12 -21.18 -6.66
CA LEU A 159 -2.37 -21.86 -7.00
C LEU A 159 -3.06 -21.29 -8.24
N TYR A 160 -2.91 -20.00 -8.48
CA TYR A 160 -3.69 -19.30 -9.52
C TYR A 160 -2.83 -18.61 -10.58
N GLY A 161 -1.49 -18.67 -10.47
CA GLY A 161 -0.57 -18.11 -11.46
C GLY A 161 -0.50 -16.59 -11.50
N VAL A 162 -1.06 -15.86 -10.52
CA VAL A 162 -0.90 -14.43 -10.40
C VAL A 162 0.55 -14.14 -10.01
N GLU A 163 1.28 -13.38 -10.82
CA GLU A 163 2.63 -12.95 -10.43
C GLU A 163 2.53 -11.97 -9.25
N THR A 164 3.36 -12.16 -8.23
CA THR A 164 3.32 -11.32 -7.02
C THR A 164 4.69 -10.86 -6.59
N VAL A 165 4.77 -9.62 -6.11
CA VAL A 165 5.97 -9.03 -5.50
C VAL A 165 5.55 -8.36 -4.20
N ALA A 166 6.20 -8.69 -3.09
CA ALA A 166 6.04 -8.01 -1.81
C ALA A 166 7.29 -7.16 -1.55
N LEU A 167 7.09 -5.87 -1.30
CA LEU A 167 8.16 -4.93 -1.00
C LEU A 167 8.11 -4.56 0.48
N ARG A 168 9.09 -5.00 1.25
CA ARG A 168 9.20 -4.71 2.70
C ARG A 168 9.75 -3.31 2.90
N TYR A 169 8.85 -2.32 2.88
CA TYR A 169 9.24 -0.92 3.08
C TYR A 169 9.80 -0.70 4.48
N PHE A 170 10.92 0.01 4.54
CA PHE A 170 11.45 0.63 5.75
C PHE A 170 10.90 2.05 5.88
N ASN A 171 11.55 2.91 6.66
CA ASN A 171 11.10 4.28 6.89
C ASN A 171 11.28 5.14 5.63
N VAL A 172 10.26 5.17 4.79
CA VAL A 172 10.22 6.01 3.59
C VAL A 172 9.95 7.45 4.01
N PHE A 173 10.64 8.41 3.39
CA PHE A 173 10.43 9.84 3.61
C PHE A 173 10.52 10.59 2.27
N GLY A 174 9.90 11.77 2.19
CA GLY A 174 9.94 12.62 1.01
C GLY A 174 8.78 13.61 0.91
N PRO A 175 8.72 14.33 -0.23
CA PRO A 175 7.64 15.29 -0.49
C PRO A 175 6.26 14.63 -0.39
N ARG A 176 5.24 15.38 0.05
CA ARG A 176 3.85 14.95 0.31
C ARG A 176 3.68 14.01 1.52
N GLN A 177 4.75 13.74 2.27
CA GLN A 177 4.58 13.11 3.57
C GLN A 177 4.01 14.16 4.54
N ASP A 178 2.87 13.87 5.19
CA ASP A 178 2.29 14.77 6.18
C ASP A 178 3.11 14.73 7.48
N PRO A 179 3.83 15.79 7.86
CA PRO A 179 4.65 15.80 9.08
C PRO A 179 3.80 15.72 10.35
N ARG A 180 2.51 16.05 10.28
CA ARG A 180 1.56 16.01 11.40
C ARG A 180 0.94 14.62 11.59
N SER A 181 1.14 13.72 10.64
CA SER A 181 0.70 12.35 10.79
C SER A 181 1.43 11.69 11.97
N PRO A 182 0.73 11.01 12.88
CA PRO A 182 1.37 10.29 13.99
C PRO A 182 2.30 9.16 13.50
N TYR A 183 2.31 8.90 12.21
CA TYR A 183 3.13 7.88 11.54
C TYR A 183 4.32 8.46 10.80
N SER A 184 4.49 9.79 10.85
CA SER A 184 5.61 10.47 10.20
C SER A 184 6.91 10.15 10.91
N GLY A 185 7.93 9.75 10.13
CA GLY A 185 9.26 9.51 10.64
C GLY A 185 9.94 10.81 11.10
N VAL A 186 10.95 10.67 11.92
CA VAL A 186 11.70 11.79 12.52
C VAL A 186 12.19 12.82 11.50
N ILE A 187 12.53 12.39 10.29
CA ILE A 187 13.04 13.28 9.22
C ILE A 187 12.00 14.31 8.80
N SER A 188 10.76 13.89 8.52
CA SER A 188 9.68 14.82 8.12
C SER A 188 9.31 15.78 9.24
N ILE A 189 9.31 15.31 10.50
CA ILE A 189 9.05 16.15 11.68
C ILE A 189 10.15 17.21 11.84
N PHE A 190 11.42 16.83 11.71
CA PHE A 190 12.53 17.77 11.82
C PHE A 190 12.55 18.80 10.71
N VAL A 191 12.30 18.38 9.47
CA VAL A 191 12.20 19.32 8.34
C VAL A 191 11.08 20.34 8.57
N ASP A 192 9.90 19.89 9.01
CA ASP A 192 8.78 20.80 9.30
C ASP A 192 9.14 21.79 10.41
N ARG A 193 9.72 21.33 11.53
CA ARG A 193 10.15 22.22 12.63
C ARG A 193 11.18 23.24 12.19
N ILE A 194 12.21 22.81 11.43
CA ILE A 194 13.22 23.73 10.91
C ILE A 194 12.60 24.80 10.03
N LEU A 195 11.68 24.43 9.15
CA LEU A 195 10.98 25.39 8.28
C LEU A 195 10.08 26.36 9.06
N GLN A 196 9.59 25.96 10.23
CA GLN A 196 8.81 26.82 11.15
C GLN A 196 9.68 27.65 12.10
N GLY A 197 11.01 27.50 12.05
CA GLY A 197 11.96 28.22 12.91
C GLY A 197 12.03 27.70 14.35
N ALA A 198 11.69 26.42 14.58
CA ALA A 198 11.69 25.78 15.90
C ALA A 198 12.87 24.81 16.07
#